data_e911883e96d542047f3aec65a4aae346
#
_entry.id   e911883e96d542047f3aec65a4aae346
#
_cell.length_a   1.000
_cell.length_b   1.000
_cell.length_c   1.000
_cell.angle_alpha   90.00
_cell.angle_beta   90.00
_cell.angle_gamma   90.00
#
_symmetry.space_group_name_H-M   'P 1'
#
loop_
_entity.id
_entity.type
_entity.pdbx_description
1 polymer ?
#
loop_
_entity_poly.entity_id
_entity_poly.type
_entity_poly.pdbx_seq_one_letter_code
_entity_poly.pdbx_strand_id
1 'polypeptide(L)'
;MAEQVIVCMRSLPQGTAREVSALGHRLAWRALGLLLGCADQQLFESGVRLAKEESGRPVWRGTDCFVSISHTGTTAAAAVSRVRIGIDLEPAGRQNLRVARRMFTENEQRWLSQQLQEGAQDAFARLWTLREAYAKWTGLGLTGLARRDQSFRPLEFAVDAQGKVRCSDSLCAAGCVRLGEHLLAVVLPSEVGAELILEEDDGSFKKIWKSA
;
A
#
# COMPACT_ATOMS: atom_id res chain seq x y z
N MET A 1 13.81 -16.01 -8.76
CA MET A 1 12.38 -15.81 -9.13
C MET A 1 11.91 -14.54 -8.45
N ALA A 2 11.00 -13.79 -9.06
CA ALA A 2 10.43 -12.61 -8.41
C ALA A 2 9.54 -13.04 -7.23
N GLU A 3 9.55 -12.27 -6.14
CA GLU A 3 8.67 -12.45 -4.99
C GLU A 3 7.22 -12.15 -5.40
N GLN A 4 6.30 -13.03 -5.01
CA GLN A 4 4.88 -12.82 -5.25
C GLN A 4 4.26 -12.06 -4.08
N VAL A 5 3.59 -10.97 -4.41
CA VAL A 5 2.76 -10.20 -3.48
C VAL A 5 1.31 -10.42 -3.87
N ILE A 6 0.57 -11.14 -3.06
CA ILE A 6 -0.86 -11.37 -3.28
C ILE A 6 -1.65 -10.20 -2.70
N VAL A 7 -2.46 -9.58 -3.53
CA VAL A 7 -3.35 -8.48 -3.17
C VAL A 7 -4.79 -8.94 -3.35
N CYS A 8 -5.59 -8.75 -2.31
CA CYS A 8 -7.05 -8.91 -2.35
C CYS A 8 -7.68 -7.54 -2.07
N MET A 9 -8.64 -7.13 -2.90
CA MET A 9 -9.36 -5.87 -2.74
C MET A 9 -10.85 -6.09 -3.00
N ARG A 10 -11.70 -5.56 -2.12
CA ARG A 10 -13.18 -5.65 -2.25
C ARG A 10 -13.83 -4.40 -1.68
N SER A 11 -15.02 -4.10 -2.20
CA SER A 11 -15.87 -3.03 -1.69
C SER A 11 -17.16 -3.60 -1.09
N LEU A 12 -17.65 -2.97 -0.04
CA LEU A 12 -19.00 -3.21 0.47
C LEU A 12 -19.95 -2.23 -0.26
N PRO A 13 -21.18 -2.63 -0.62
CA PRO A 13 -22.17 -1.70 -1.18
C PRO A 13 -22.49 -0.56 -0.20
N GLN A 14 -22.52 -0.87 1.08
CA GLN A 14 -22.61 0.03 2.21
C GLN A 14 -21.85 -0.57 3.39
N GLY A 15 -21.30 0.25 4.27
CA GLY A 15 -20.59 -0.29 5.42
C GLY A 15 -20.10 0.79 6.38
N THR A 16 -20.08 0.47 7.65
CA THR A 16 -19.44 1.27 8.69
C THR A 16 -17.92 1.08 8.64
N ALA A 17 -17.16 1.98 9.22
CA ALA A 17 -15.70 1.85 9.32
C ALA A 17 -15.27 0.53 9.98
N ARG A 18 -16.06 0.01 10.94
CA ARG A 18 -15.81 -1.28 11.60
C ARG A 18 -15.97 -2.46 10.63
N GLU A 19 -17.00 -2.45 9.80
CA GLU A 19 -17.24 -3.50 8.80
C GLU A 19 -16.19 -3.50 7.71
N VAL A 20 -15.77 -2.32 7.24
CA VAL A 20 -14.69 -2.19 6.24
C VAL A 20 -13.34 -2.64 6.83
N SER A 21 -13.06 -2.30 8.10
CA SER A 21 -11.88 -2.82 8.79
C SER A 21 -11.92 -4.35 8.93
N ALA A 22 -13.08 -4.93 9.27
CA ALA A 22 -13.25 -6.38 9.33
C ALA A 22 -13.10 -7.05 7.95
N LEU A 23 -13.56 -6.38 6.89
CA LEU A 23 -13.31 -6.81 5.51
C LEU A 23 -11.81 -6.90 5.23
N GLY A 24 -11.04 -5.87 5.57
CA GLY A 24 -9.59 -5.87 5.40
C GLY A 24 -8.90 -7.05 6.10
N HIS A 25 -9.35 -7.43 7.29
CA HIS A 25 -8.85 -8.61 7.99
C HIS A 25 -9.20 -9.91 7.24
N ARG A 26 -10.42 -10.07 6.74
CA ARG A 26 -10.80 -11.24 5.92
C ARG A 26 -9.98 -11.34 4.64
N LEU A 27 -9.75 -10.20 3.96
CA LEU A 27 -8.90 -10.14 2.77
C LEU A 27 -7.45 -10.53 3.07
N ALA A 28 -6.93 -10.18 4.25
CA ALA A 28 -5.59 -10.58 4.66
C ALA A 28 -5.49 -12.12 4.82
N TRP A 29 -6.49 -12.77 5.44
CA TRP A 29 -6.55 -14.24 5.51
C TRP A 29 -6.62 -14.85 4.11
N ARG A 30 -7.49 -14.34 3.25
CA ARG A 30 -7.62 -14.79 1.87
C ARG A 30 -6.29 -14.68 1.11
N ALA A 31 -5.61 -13.53 1.20
CA ALA A 31 -4.32 -13.32 0.55
C ALA A 31 -3.23 -14.27 1.08
N LEU A 32 -3.23 -14.57 2.39
CA LEU A 32 -2.30 -15.53 2.98
C LEU A 32 -2.57 -16.95 2.46
N GLY A 33 -3.84 -17.37 2.44
CA GLY A 33 -4.23 -18.69 1.91
C GLY A 33 -3.80 -18.88 0.45
N LEU A 34 -4.00 -17.86 -0.37
CA LEU A 34 -3.56 -17.86 -1.78
C LEU A 34 -2.04 -17.93 -1.93
N LEU A 35 -1.29 -17.17 -1.13
CA LEU A 35 0.18 -17.18 -1.17
C LEU A 35 0.76 -18.53 -0.75
N LEU A 36 0.14 -19.19 0.23
CA LEU A 36 0.62 -20.47 0.78
C LEU A 36 -0.03 -21.69 0.11
N GLY A 37 -1.05 -21.50 -0.73
CA GLY A 37 -1.76 -22.59 -1.41
C GLY A 37 -2.61 -23.45 -0.47
N CYS A 38 -3.17 -22.87 0.62
CA CYS A 38 -3.97 -23.58 1.60
C CYS A 38 -5.23 -22.79 2.01
N ALA A 39 -6.23 -23.51 2.53
CA ALA A 39 -7.47 -22.90 3.00
C ALA A 39 -7.27 -22.15 4.33
N ASP A 40 -8.05 -21.10 4.57
CA ASP A 40 -8.00 -20.29 5.78
C ASP A 40 -8.17 -21.12 7.06
N GLN A 41 -9.04 -22.14 7.03
CA GLN A 41 -9.26 -23.04 8.16
C GLN A 41 -8.00 -23.83 8.52
N GLN A 42 -7.26 -24.35 7.52
CA GLN A 42 -6.00 -25.08 7.75
C GLN A 42 -4.93 -24.18 8.38
N LEU A 43 -4.84 -22.92 7.95
CA LEU A 43 -3.95 -21.94 8.54
C LEU A 43 -4.32 -21.67 10.01
N PHE A 44 -5.59 -21.51 10.29
CA PHE A 44 -6.07 -21.29 11.66
C PHE A 44 -5.77 -22.50 12.56
N GLU A 45 -6.00 -23.71 12.10
CA GLU A 45 -5.73 -24.96 12.81
C GLU A 45 -4.23 -25.16 13.07
N SER A 46 -3.37 -24.71 12.14
CA SER A 46 -1.90 -24.74 12.30
C SER A 46 -1.34 -23.71 13.29
N GLY A 47 -2.20 -22.89 13.90
CA GLY A 47 -1.79 -21.89 14.90
C GLY A 47 -1.47 -20.52 14.34
N VAL A 48 -1.67 -20.28 13.03
CA VAL A 48 -1.51 -18.94 12.42
C VAL A 48 -2.56 -17.99 13.02
N ARG A 49 -2.15 -16.78 13.35
CA ARG A 49 -3.03 -15.72 13.90
C ARG A 49 -2.66 -14.36 13.33
N LEU A 50 -3.68 -13.58 12.94
CA LEU A 50 -3.52 -12.17 12.67
C LEU A 50 -3.57 -11.39 13.98
N ALA A 51 -2.51 -10.70 14.32
CA ALA A 51 -2.35 -9.91 15.54
C ALA A 51 -2.02 -8.44 15.21
N LYS A 52 -1.91 -7.61 16.23
CA LYS A 52 -1.40 -6.24 16.10
C LYS A 52 -0.16 -6.07 16.97
N GLU A 53 0.82 -5.34 16.48
CA GLU A 53 1.93 -4.82 17.29
C GLU A 53 1.46 -3.64 18.16
N GLU A 54 2.29 -3.19 19.09
CA GLU A 54 2.02 -1.99 19.91
C GLU A 54 1.78 -0.74 19.06
N SER A 55 2.44 -0.65 17.91
CA SER A 55 2.23 0.40 16.90
C SER A 55 0.86 0.37 16.23
N GLY A 56 0.07 -0.69 16.44
CA GLY A 56 -1.19 -0.96 15.75
C GLY A 56 -1.03 -1.64 14.39
N ARG A 57 0.21 -1.89 13.93
CA ARG A 57 0.48 -2.57 12.66
C ARG A 57 0.02 -4.03 12.70
N PRO A 58 -0.73 -4.49 11.68
CA PRO A 58 -1.09 -5.90 11.58
C PRO A 58 0.15 -6.76 11.33
N VAL A 59 0.20 -7.92 12.00
CA VAL A 59 1.28 -8.90 11.85
C VAL A 59 0.71 -10.30 11.90
N TRP A 60 1.36 -11.21 11.17
CA TRP A 60 1.11 -12.63 11.32
C TRP A 60 1.93 -13.21 12.47
N ARG A 61 1.32 -14.13 13.21
CA ARG A 61 1.99 -15.03 14.15
C ARG A 61 1.87 -16.45 13.60
N GLY A 62 2.92 -17.25 13.70
CA GLY A 62 2.93 -18.63 13.22
C GLY A 62 3.25 -18.79 11.71
N THR A 63 3.74 -17.72 11.06
CA THR A 63 4.25 -17.77 9.68
C THR A 63 5.28 -16.66 9.46
N ASP A 64 6.15 -16.80 8.47
CA ASP A 64 7.18 -15.85 8.07
C ASP A 64 6.65 -14.76 7.11
N CYS A 65 5.34 -14.79 6.81
CA CYS A 65 4.75 -13.83 5.90
C CYS A 65 4.53 -12.47 6.56
N PHE A 66 4.55 -11.43 5.73
CA PHE A 66 4.20 -10.06 6.09
C PHE A 66 2.83 -9.69 5.55
N VAL A 67 2.16 -8.76 6.25
CA VAL A 67 0.83 -8.29 5.87
C VAL A 67 0.78 -6.77 5.95
N SER A 68 0.07 -6.16 5.00
CA SER A 68 -0.32 -4.76 5.07
C SER A 68 -1.78 -4.62 4.65
N ILE A 69 -2.54 -3.80 5.39
CA ILE A 69 -3.98 -3.59 5.19
C ILE A 69 -4.23 -2.10 5.03
N SER A 70 -5.07 -1.74 4.08
CA SER A 70 -5.59 -0.39 3.92
C SER A 70 -7.07 -0.41 3.61
N HIS A 71 -7.77 0.68 3.94
CA HIS A 71 -9.17 0.87 3.60
C HIS A 71 -9.52 2.34 3.44
N THR A 72 -10.43 2.63 2.53
CA THR A 72 -10.96 3.97 2.28
C THR A 72 -12.43 3.88 1.86
N GLY A 73 -13.27 4.77 2.40
CA GLY A 73 -14.70 4.69 2.16
C GLY A 73 -15.26 3.31 2.53
N THR A 74 -15.82 2.62 1.55
CA THR A 74 -16.37 1.26 1.70
C THR A 74 -15.44 0.16 1.15
N THR A 75 -14.24 0.52 0.70
CA THR A 75 -13.28 -0.39 0.06
C THR A 75 -12.13 -0.72 1.00
N ALA A 76 -11.76 -1.99 1.04
CA ALA A 76 -10.56 -2.47 1.73
C ALA A 76 -9.64 -3.24 0.78
N ALA A 77 -8.35 -3.17 1.05
CA ALA A 77 -7.31 -3.97 0.41
C ALA A 77 -6.38 -4.56 1.46
N ALA A 78 -5.91 -5.77 1.19
CA ALA A 78 -4.86 -6.42 1.96
C ALA A 78 -3.82 -7.02 1.01
N ALA A 79 -2.56 -6.91 1.39
CA ALA A 79 -1.44 -7.52 0.68
C ALA A 79 -0.65 -8.43 1.62
N VAL A 80 -0.24 -9.58 1.12
CA VAL A 80 0.59 -10.55 1.84
C VAL A 80 1.77 -10.95 0.95
N SER A 81 2.96 -11.06 1.54
CA SER A 81 4.19 -11.48 0.88
C SER A 81 5.17 -12.12 1.86
N ARG A 82 6.24 -12.75 1.35
CA ARG A 82 7.34 -13.26 2.19
C ARG A 82 8.38 -12.19 2.54
N VAL A 83 8.27 -11.00 1.96
CA VAL A 83 9.11 -9.85 2.28
C VAL A 83 8.29 -8.74 2.89
N ARG A 84 8.92 -7.88 3.68
CA ARG A 84 8.24 -6.75 4.32
C ARG A 84 7.57 -5.87 3.28
N ILE A 85 6.28 -5.55 3.50
CA ILE A 85 5.45 -4.80 2.57
C ILE A 85 4.66 -3.72 3.29
N GLY A 86 4.42 -2.61 2.59
CA GLY A 86 3.43 -1.60 2.93
C GLY A 86 2.54 -1.31 1.74
N ILE A 87 1.23 -1.31 1.93
CA ILE A 87 0.27 -0.84 0.94
C ILE A 87 -0.59 0.27 1.50
N ASP A 88 -1.05 1.13 0.59
CA ASP A 88 -2.11 2.06 0.91
C ASP A 88 -3.10 2.19 -0.24
N LEU A 89 -4.36 2.52 0.10
CA LEU A 89 -5.48 2.63 -0.84
C LEU A 89 -6.20 3.96 -0.62
N GLU A 90 -6.31 4.77 -1.68
CA GLU A 90 -6.99 6.06 -1.63
C GLU A 90 -7.88 6.30 -2.85
N PRO A 91 -8.96 7.10 -2.74
CA PRO A 91 -9.71 7.54 -3.90
C PRO A 91 -8.81 8.36 -4.84
N ALA A 92 -8.85 8.07 -6.14
CA ALA A 92 -8.01 8.75 -7.12
C ALA A 92 -8.24 10.28 -7.16
N GLY A 93 -9.50 10.71 -6.94
CA GLY A 93 -9.85 12.13 -6.90
C GLY A 93 -9.56 12.86 -5.57
N ARG A 94 -8.96 12.19 -4.57
CA ARG A 94 -8.64 12.83 -3.29
C ARG A 94 -7.69 14.01 -3.48
N GLN A 95 -8.04 15.14 -2.85
CA GLN A 95 -7.24 16.37 -2.85
C GLN A 95 -7.14 16.93 -1.43
N ASN A 96 -5.93 17.34 -1.03
CA ASN A 96 -5.73 18.08 0.21
C ASN A 96 -4.44 18.93 0.15
N LEU A 97 -4.53 20.11 -0.43
CA LEU A 97 -3.38 21.00 -0.60
C LEU A 97 -2.78 21.47 0.74
N ARG A 98 -3.56 21.51 1.82
CA ARG A 98 -3.05 21.85 3.16
C ARG A 98 -2.10 20.76 3.66
N VAL A 99 -2.46 19.48 3.45
CA VAL A 99 -1.61 18.34 3.77
C VAL A 99 -0.37 18.34 2.86
N ALA A 100 -0.53 18.60 1.56
CA ALA A 100 0.60 18.69 0.64
C ALA A 100 1.65 19.70 1.09
N ARG A 101 1.25 20.91 1.47
CA ARG A 101 2.18 21.96 1.99
C ARG A 101 2.95 21.53 3.24
N ARG A 102 2.38 20.66 4.06
CA ARG A 102 3.00 20.19 5.31
C ARG A 102 3.89 18.97 5.12
N MET A 103 3.50 18.07 4.23
CA MET A 103 4.06 16.71 4.13
C MET A 103 4.92 16.50 2.90
N PHE A 104 4.70 17.25 1.82
CA PHE A 104 5.42 17.06 0.56
C PHE A 104 6.66 17.97 0.52
N THR A 105 7.72 17.48 -0.14
CA THR A 105 8.92 18.26 -0.40
C THR A 105 8.61 19.41 -1.39
N GLU A 106 9.51 20.38 -1.52
CA GLU A 106 9.35 21.45 -2.50
C GLU A 106 9.30 20.90 -3.95
N ASN A 107 10.06 19.87 -4.25
CA ASN A 107 10.04 19.21 -5.56
C ASN A 107 8.68 18.57 -5.82
N GLU A 108 8.15 17.82 -4.84
CA GLU A 108 6.83 17.19 -4.95
C GLU A 108 5.70 18.23 -5.05
N GLN A 109 5.81 19.35 -4.33
CA GLN A 109 4.82 20.44 -4.43
C GLN A 109 4.86 21.11 -5.81
N ARG A 110 6.05 21.31 -6.38
CA ARG A 110 6.19 21.84 -7.76
C ARG A 110 5.61 20.85 -8.77
N TRP A 111 5.95 19.58 -8.67
CA TRP A 111 5.38 18.53 -9.54
C TRP A 111 3.85 18.49 -9.41
N LEU A 112 3.30 18.49 -8.19
CA LEU A 112 1.86 18.50 -7.95
C LEU A 112 1.18 19.72 -8.60
N SER A 113 1.77 20.91 -8.46
CA SER A 113 1.22 22.14 -9.04
C SER A 113 1.17 22.08 -10.57
N GLN A 114 2.22 21.54 -11.20
CA GLN A 114 2.26 21.33 -12.65
C GLN A 114 1.20 20.32 -13.09
N GLN A 115 1.11 19.17 -12.42
CA GLN A 115 0.15 18.12 -12.76
C GLN A 115 -1.31 18.60 -12.64
N LEU A 116 -1.61 19.40 -11.63
CA LEU A 116 -2.96 20.00 -11.47
C LEU A 116 -3.29 21.00 -12.57
N GLN A 117 -2.30 21.77 -13.06
CA GLN A 117 -2.49 22.67 -14.22
C GLN A 117 -2.74 21.88 -15.51
N GLU A 118 -2.14 20.70 -15.64
CA GLU A 118 -2.34 19.76 -16.76
C GLU A 118 -3.63 18.93 -16.61
N GLY A 119 -4.40 19.11 -15.52
CA GLY A 119 -5.69 18.44 -15.28
C GLY A 119 -5.58 17.05 -14.65
N ALA A 120 -4.41 16.66 -14.15
CA ALA A 120 -4.21 15.37 -13.49
C ALA A 120 -4.83 15.37 -12.08
N GLN A 121 -6.08 14.95 -11.99
CA GLN A 121 -6.88 14.94 -10.75
C GLN A 121 -6.36 13.98 -9.69
N ASP A 122 -5.55 12.99 -10.05
CA ASP A 122 -5.03 11.96 -9.13
C ASP A 122 -3.63 12.29 -8.57
N ALA A 123 -3.02 13.40 -8.97
CA ALA A 123 -1.64 13.72 -8.63
C ALA A 123 -1.38 13.81 -7.11
N PHE A 124 -2.26 14.47 -6.35
CA PHE A 124 -2.15 14.52 -4.89
C PHE A 124 -2.31 13.13 -4.28
N ALA A 125 -3.38 12.41 -4.68
CA ALA A 125 -3.68 11.10 -4.13
C ALA A 125 -2.51 10.12 -4.37
N ARG A 126 -1.86 10.18 -5.52
CA ARG A 126 -0.70 9.36 -5.87
C ARG A 126 0.48 9.55 -4.91
N LEU A 127 0.90 10.79 -4.66
CA LEU A 127 1.98 11.07 -3.71
C LEU A 127 1.60 10.74 -2.27
N TRP A 128 0.35 11.00 -1.90
CA TRP A 128 -0.16 10.72 -0.56
C TRP A 128 -0.18 9.22 -0.28
N THR A 129 -0.76 8.43 -1.19
CA THR A 129 -0.85 6.97 -1.07
C THR A 129 0.53 6.32 -1.00
N LEU A 130 1.51 6.81 -1.77
CA LEU A 130 2.90 6.35 -1.69
C LEU A 130 3.52 6.62 -0.30
N ARG A 131 3.27 7.79 0.30
CA ARG A 131 3.77 8.13 1.65
C ARG A 131 3.14 7.26 2.73
N GLU A 132 1.82 7.04 2.65
CA GLU A 132 1.11 6.15 3.59
C GLU A 132 1.63 4.71 3.47
N ALA A 133 1.83 4.20 2.25
CA ALA A 133 2.41 2.88 2.02
C ALA A 133 3.83 2.77 2.59
N TYR A 134 4.67 3.80 2.40
CA TYR A 134 6.01 3.85 2.97
C TYR A 134 5.99 3.90 4.50
N ALA A 135 5.08 4.70 5.10
CA ALA A 135 4.90 4.75 6.54
C ALA A 135 4.53 3.39 7.14
N LYS A 136 3.67 2.64 6.44
CA LYS A 136 3.29 1.26 6.82
C LYS A 136 4.45 0.28 6.64
N TRP A 137 5.24 0.41 5.56
CA TRP A 137 6.41 -0.42 5.32
C TRP A 137 7.47 -0.25 6.39
N THR A 138 7.82 1.00 6.73
CA THR A 138 8.82 1.31 7.77
C THR A 138 8.31 1.06 9.19
N GLY A 139 7.00 1.24 9.41
CA GLY A 139 6.39 1.24 10.75
C GLY A 139 6.57 2.55 11.51
N LEU A 140 7.13 3.60 10.90
CA LEU A 140 7.37 4.90 11.53
C LEU A 140 6.09 5.74 11.71
N GLY A 141 5.01 5.38 11.00
CA GLY A 141 3.81 6.20 10.91
C GLY A 141 4.06 7.53 10.21
N LEU A 142 2.99 8.26 9.89
CA LEU A 142 3.09 9.57 9.20
C LEU A 142 3.83 10.64 10.02
N THR A 143 3.68 10.62 11.34
CA THR A 143 4.38 11.57 12.24
C THR A 143 5.89 11.37 12.22
N GLY A 144 6.35 10.13 12.07
CA GLY A 144 7.77 9.81 11.90
C GLY A 144 8.32 10.36 10.58
N LEU A 145 7.52 10.31 9.49
CA LEU A 145 7.90 10.85 8.18
C LEU A 145 7.90 12.39 8.15
N ALA A 146 7.09 13.03 8.98
CA ALA A 146 7.00 14.49 9.07
C ALA A 146 8.13 15.13 9.90
N ARG A 147 8.92 14.34 10.64
CA ARG A 147 10.06 14.85 11.41
C ARG A 147 11.13 15.35 10.45
N ARG A 148 11.20 16.67 10.31
CA ARG A 148 12.29 17.38 9.64
C ARG A 148 13.48 17.48 10.60
N ASP A 149 14.08 16.35 10.93
CA ASP A 149 15.40 16.36 11.56
C ASP A 149 16.41 16.70 10.47
N GLN A 150 17.27 17.71 10.73
CA GLN A 150 18.28 18.18 9.77
C GLN A 150 19.32 17.13 9.37
N SER A 151 19.35 15.99 10.05
CA SER A 151 20.21 14.85 9.74
C SER A 151 19.58 13.86 8.73
N PHE A 152 18.30 13.98 8.39
CA PHE A 152 17.58 13.06 7.53
C PHE A 152 17.28 13.70 6.17
N ARG A 153 17.68 13.02 5.09
CA ARG A 153 17.19 13.39 3.76
C ARG A 153 15.66 13.22 3.76
N PRO A 154 14.89 14.25 3.35
CA PRO A 154 13.45 14.13 3.33
C PRO A 154 13.03 13.01 2.36
N LEU A 155 12.07 12.19 2.77
CA LEU A 155 11.43 11.24 1.88
C LEU A 155 10.80 11.98 0.70
N GLU A 156 11.18 11.59 -0.51
CA GLU A 156 10.68 12.17 -1.74
C GLU A 156 10.31 11.07 -2.74
N PHE A 157 9.17 11.24 -3.39
CA PHE A 157 8.75 10.41 -4.51
C PHE A 157 8.74 11.23 -5.80
N ALA A 158 9.36 10.71 -6.84
CA ALA A 158 9.27 11.24 -8.19
C ALA A 158 8.47 10.28 -9.06
N VAL A 159 7.50 10.82 -9.79
CA VAL A 159 6.66 10.04 -10.73
C VAL A 159 6.93 10.59 -12.12
N ASP A 160 7.39 9.75 -13.03
CA ASP A 160 7.62 10.14 -14.42
C ASP A 160 6.33 10.11 -15.27
N ALA A 161 6.42 10.54 -16.52
CA ALA A 161 5.28 10.62 -17.44
C ALA A 161 4.65 9.24 -17.74
N GLN A 162 5.38 8.15 -17.55
CA GLN A 162 4.90 6.77 -17.70
C GLN A 162 4.30 6.23 -16.38
N GLY A 163 4.28 7.04 -15.32
CA GLY A 163 3.77 6.65 -14.00
C GLY A 163 4.75 5.79 -13.17
N LYS A 164 6.01 5.64 -13.63
CA LYS A 164 7.03 4.94 -12.86
C LYS A 164 7.45 5.79 -11.67
N VAL A 165 7.52 5.14 -10.50
CA VAL A 165 7.87 5.78 -9.24
C VAL A 165 9.34 5.55 -8.92
N ARG A 166 10.01 6.62 -8.48
CA ARG A 166 11.32 6.56 -7.82
C ARG A 166 11.20 7.11 -6.41
N CYS A 167 11.86 6.47 -5.46
CA CYS A 167 11.93 6.91 -4.07
C CYS A 167 13.33 7.43 -3.77
N SER A 168 13.44 8.49 -2.94
CA SER A 168 14.73 9.00 -2.45
C SER A 168 15.43 8.03 -1.49
N ASP A 169 14.67 7.11 -0.86
CA ASP A 169 15.21 6.00 -0.08
C ASP A 169 15.56 4.84 -1.04
N SER A 170 16.85 4.59 -1.21
CA SER A 170 17.37 3.53 -2.08
C SER A 170 17.09 2.11 -1.56
N LEU A 171 16.67 1.97 -0.29
CA LEU A 171 16.33 0.67 0.29
C LEU A 171 14.95 0.16 -0.11
N CYS A 172 14.12 1.00 -0.75
CA CYS A 172 12.80 0.59 -1.17
C CYS A 172 12.55 0.73 -2.68
N ALA A 173 11.76 -0.20 -3.21
CA ALA A 173 11.04 -0.07 -4.47
C ALA A 173 9.60 0.35 -4.17
N ALA A 174 9.05 1.23 -4.98
CA ALA A 174 7.70 1.74 -4.82
C ALA A 174 6.95 1.76 -6.15
N GLY A 175 5.64 1.52 -6.09
CA GLY A 175 4.74 1.61 -7.23
C GLY A 175 3.39 2.16 -6.82
N CYS A 176 2.66 2.74 -7.79
CA CYS A 176 1.30 3.20 -7.59
C CYS A 176 0.47 2.89 -8.84
N VAL A 177 -0.55 2.09 -8.69
CA VAL A 177 -1.42 1.65 -9.78
C VAL A 177 -2.85 2.15 -9.58
N ARG A 178 -3.53 2.42 -10.68
CA ARG A 178 -4.96 2.77 -10.66
C ARG A 178 -5.82 1.51 -10.78
N LEU A 179 -6.74 1.32 -9.86
CA LEU A 179 -7.71 0.23 -9.81
C LEU A 179 -9.12 0.85 -9.74
N GLY A 180 -9.74 1.05 -10.90
CA GLY A 180 -11.02 1.76 -11.00
C GLY A 180 -10.91 3.19 -10.44
N GLU A 181 -11.72 3.50 -9.44
CA GLU A 181 -11.77 4.82 -8.78
C GLU A 181 -10.72 4.98 -7.66
N HIS A 182 -9.84 3.98 -7.45
CA HIS A 182 -8.84 3.99 -6.40
C HIS A 182 -7.42 3.97 -6.95
N LEU A 183 -6.50 4.47 -6.15
CA LEU A 183 -5.06 4.27 -6.29
C LEU A 183 -4.60 3.30 -5.20
N LEU A 184 -3.85 2.29 -5.59
CA LEU A 184 -3.14 1.39 -4.69
C LEU A 184 -1.65 1.66 -4.82
N ALA A 185 -1.00 2.06 -3.74
CA ALA A 185 0.45 2.14 -3.67
C ALA A 185 1.02 0.92 -2.95
N VAL A 186 2.24 0.56 -3.33
CA VAL A 186 3.02 -0.50 -2.71
C VAL A 186 4.44 -0.01 -2.46
N VAL A 187 5.00 -0.43 -1.33
CA VAL A 187 6.42 -0.25 -0.98
C VAL A 187 6.96 -1.56 -0.42
N LEU A 188 8.15 -1.95 -0.88
CA LEU A 188 8.85 -3.18 -0.49
C LEU A 188 10.39 -2.98 -0.63
N PRO A 189 11.24 -3.91 -0.16
CA PRO A 189 12.69 -3.78 -0.28
C PRO A 189 13.14 -3.73 -1.74
N SER A 190 14.11 -2.84 -2.06
CA SER A 190 14.57 -2.62 -3.44
C SER A 190 15.39 -3.78 -4.01
N GLU A 191 16.07 -4.54 -3.14
CA GLU A 191 16.87 -5.72 -3.52
C GLU A 191 16.02 -6.91 -3.98
N VAL A 192 14.71 -6.86 -3.78
CA VAL A 192 13.79 -7.95 -4.11
C VAL A 192 13.01 -7.59 -5.37
N GLY A 193 13.21 -8.35 -6.43
CA GLY A 193 12.32 -8.32 -7.59
C GLY A 193 10.95 -8.86 -7.18
N ALA A 194 9.88 -8.06 -7.29
CA ALA A 194 8.54 -8.44 -6.85
C ALA A 194 7.48 -8.19 -7.93
N GLU A 195 6.44 -9.01 -7.91
CA GLU A 195 5.27 -8.89 -8.76
C GLU A 195 4.01 -8.82 -7.89
N LEU A 196 3.21 -7.76 -8.06
CA LEU A 196 1.88 -7.66 -7.44
C LEU A 196 0.85 -8.38 -8.29
N ILE A 197 0.16 -9.31 -7.65
CA ILE A 197 -0.88 -10.14 -8.24
C ILE A 197 -2.18 -9.83 -7.51
N LEU A 198 -3.13 -9.21 -8.22
CA LEU A 198 -4.47 -8.91 -7.72
C LEU A 198 -5.38 -10.11 -7.96
N GLU A 199 -6.10 -10.54 -6.92
CA GLU A 199 -7.25 -11.43 -7.06
C GLU A 199 -8.47 -10.62 -7.47
N GLU A 200 -9.03 -10.91 -8.65
CA GLU A 200 -10.25 -10.31 -9.16
C GLU A 200 -11.53 -10.96 -8.56
N ASP A 201 -12.68 -10.37 -8.79
CA ASP A 201 -13.94 -10.81 -8.17
C ASP A 201 -14.39 -12.21 -8.64
N ASP A 202 -13.99 -12.61 -9.85
CA ASP A 202 -14.26 -13.93 -10.42
C ASP A 202 -13.27 -15.01 -9.95
N GLY A 203 -12.33 -14.66 -9.09
CA GLY A 203 -11.26 -15.55 -8.60
C GLY A 203 -10.07 -15.68 -9.55
N SER A 204 -10.05 -14.98 -10.68
CA SER A 204 -8.90 -14.90 -11.56
C SER A 204 -7.79 -14.02 -10.97
N PHE A 205 -6.59 -14.09 -11.53
CA PHE A 205 -5.43 -13.34 -11.06
C PHE A 205 -4.88 -12.46 -12.16
N LYS A 206 -4.61 -11.21 -11.82
CA LYS A 206 -4.02 -10.22 -12.71
C LYS A 206 -2.75 -9.63 -12.12
N LYS A 207 -1.66 -9.68 -12.89
CA LYS A 207 -0.46 -8.93 -12.56
C LYS A 207 -0.72 -7.44 -12.77
N ILE A 208 -0.64 -6.66 -11.71
CA ILE A 208 -0.95 -5.23 -11.73
C ILE A 208 0.29 -4.34 -11.64
N TRP A 209 1.41 -4.88 -11.14
CA TRP A 209 2.68 -4.15 -11.04
C TRP A 209 3.87 -5.11 -10.92
N LYS A 210 5.05 -4.62 -11.32
CA LYS A 210 6.34 -5.30 -11.14
C LYS A 210 7.39 -4.29 -10.73
N SER A 211 8.22 -4.63 -9.73
CA SER A 211 9.41 -3.84 -9.42
C SER A 211 10.40 -3.88 -10.58
N ALA A 212 11.15 -2.81 -10.74
CA ALA A 212 12.17 -2.69 -11.79
C ALA A 212 13.36 -3.61 -11.52
#